data_adc11bac50065898867633c5c0f284cc
#
_entry.id   adc11bac50065898867633c5c0f284cc
#
_cell.length_a   1.000
_cell.length_b   1.000
_cell.length_c   1.000
_cell.angle_alpha   90.00
_cell.angle_beta   90.00
_cell.angle_gamma   90.00
#
_symmetry.space_group_name_H-M   'P 1'
#
loop_
_entity.id
_entity.type
_entity.pdbx_description
1 polymer ?
#
loop_
_entity_poly.entity_id
_entity_poly.type
_entity_poly.pdbx_seq_one_letter_code
_entity_poly.pdbx_strand_id
1 'polypeptide(L)'
;MKRREFIKRSAVTLAALGAASLTGCAGSGDSTTGGKLVKVAMCVADTTPAAQALKEVFIPQVEKETEGRYSIQLYPSNVLGGEKVVYDYTKTGIVEMCVVGTGMWSETPKMSSPDFPFMFRDVEHASRCYQGELGDYLKEEVESTQPLQLLCWMPNGVRAFSSNRKLTSMGDFKGQKLRMPNNPIHVRLAESLGANVVIMDMGEVFTALEQGVVDGQDNPLSTVRNEGWYEVQNYIYNTNHIIASLELFASNVFWGEMTEADQQAFATAAKEAAEYSWTLYMEGLANDIHFMQDSGLTVTDPSEEEHEKMKQAVEPVYDYLRSQYDWVDDVLELVNSVE
;
A
#
# COMPACT_ATOMS: atom_id res chain seq x y z
N MET A 1 -53.64 -3.31 -20.44
CA MET A 1 -53.60 -4.35 -21.51
C MET A 1 -52.58 -5.40 -21.16
N LYS A 2 -52.91 -6.66 -21.33
CA LYS A 2 -52.45 -7.81 -20.58
C LYS A 2 -51.05 -8.35 -20.94
N ARG A 3 -50.28 -8.61 -19.92
CA ARG A 3 -48.89 -9.19 -19.87
C ARG A 3 -48.79 -10.67 -20.39
N ARG A 4 -49.71 -11.16 -21.21
CA ARG A 4 -49.84 -12.59 -21.55
C ARG A 4 -49.54 -12.96 -23.01
N GLU A 5 -49.15 -12.05 -23.87
CA GLU A 5 -48.88 -12.35 -25.29
C GLU A 5 -47.43 -12.34 -25.74
N PHE A 6 -46.47 -12.10 -24.82
CA PHE A 6 -45.04 -12.06 -25.18
C PHE A 6 -44.27 -13.39 -25.03
N ILE A 7 -44.93 -14.44 -24.51
CA ILE A 7 -44.30 -15.73 -24.21
C ILE A 7 -44.57 -16.84 -25.26
N LYS A 8 -45.28 -16.56 -26.34
CA LYS A 8 -45.68 -17.59 -27.30
C LYS A 8 -45.01 -17.53 -28.68
N ARG A 9 -43.90 -16.78 -28.86
CA ARG A 9 -43.24 -16.70 -30.18
C ARG A 9 -41.72 -17.04 -30.19
N SER A 10 -41.21 -17.70 -29.16
CA SER A 10 -39.78 -18.12 -29.14
C SER A 10 -39.59 -19.63 -28.95
N ALA A 11 -40.42 -20.42 -29.49
CA ALA A 11 -40.28 -21.89 -29.40
C ALA A 11 -40.63 -22.57 -30.73
N VAL A 12 -39.93 -22.23 -31.82
CA VAL A 12 -39.78 -23.09 -33.00
C VAL A 12 -38.61 -22.53 -33.81
N THR A 13 -37.41 -23.01 -33.60
CA THR A 13 -36.32 -23.13 -34.55
C THR A 13 -35.08 -23.78 -33.87
N LEU A 14 -35.16 -25.02 -33.51
CA LEU A 14 -34.02 -25.83 -33.11
C LEU A 14 -34.33 -27.31 -33.43
N ALA A 15 -34.29 -27.67 -34.71
CA ALA A 15 -34.18 -29.06 -35.14
C ALA A 15 -33.83 -29.06 -36.63
N ALA A 16 -32.57 -29.06 -36.97
CA ALA A 16 -31.96 -29.66 -38.16
C ALA A 16 -30.55 -29.15 -38.30
N LEU A 17 -29.61 -29.96 -37.91
CA LEU A 17 -28.25 -30.13 -38.50
C LEU A 17 -27.41 -31.01 -37.53
N GLY A 18 -27.82 -32.24 -37.44
CA GLY A 18 -27.01 -33.29 -36.88
C GLY A 18 -26.39 -34.11 -38.00
N ALA A 19 -25.20 -34.57 -37.81
CA ALA A 19 -24.42 -35.56 -38.55
C ALA A 19 -23.68 -35.07 -39.80
N ALA A 20 -22.43 -34.66 -39.62
CA ALA A 20 -21.38 -35.00 -40.56
C ALA A 20 -19.98 -34.89 -39.90
N SER A 21 -19.27 -36.00 -39.98
CA SER A 21 -17.81 -36.15 -39.91
C SER A 21 -17.09 -36.12 -38.57
N LEU A 22 -17.09 -37.26 -37.91
CA LEU A 22 -15.94 -37.82 -37.22
C LEU A 22 -14.88 -38.21 -38.26
N THR A 23 -13.93 -37.34 -38.51
CA THR A 23 -12.64 -37.73 -39.09
C THR A 23 -11.57 -37.03 -38.27
N GLY A 24 -10.76 -37.87 -37.63
CA GLY A 24 -9.64 -37.45 -36.82
C GLY A 24 -8.59 -36.65 -37.57
N CYS A 25 -8.10 -35.64 -36.95
CA CYS A 25 -6.75 -35.15 -37.14
C CYS A 25 -6.11 -35.09 -35.75
N ALA A 26 -5.23 -36.07 -35.55
CA ALA A 26 -4.21 -35.96 -34.54
C ALA A 26 -3.23 -34.87 -34.97
N GLY A 27 -2.89 -33.97 -34.05
CA GLY A 27 -1.71 -33.14 -34.18
C GLY A 27 -1.94 -31.72 -34.66
N SER A 28 -2.17 -30.86 -33.74
CA SER A 28 -1.44 -29.60 -33.61
C SER A 28 -1.75 -29.10 -32.21
N GLY A 29 -0.75 -29.12 -31.38
CA GLY A 29 -0.82 -28.46 -30.09
C GLY A 29 -1.20 -27.01 -30.34
N ASP A 30 -2.40 -26.66 -29.91
CA ASP A 30 -2.81 -25.28 -29.78
C ASP A 30 -1.93 -24.71 -28.66
N SER A 31 -0.79 -24.15 -29.05
CA SER A 31 -0.01 -23.28 -28.20
C SER A 31 -0.87 -22.04 -27.99
N THR A 32 -1.78 -22.10 -27.01
CA THR A 32 -2.30 -20.92 -26.37
C THR A 32 -1.10 -20.21 -25.75
N THR A 33 -0.55 -19.24 -26.48
CA THR A 33 0.48 -18.30 -26.02
C THR A 33 -0.10 -17.33 -25.01
N GLY A 34 -0.77 -17.85 -23.99
CA GLY A 34 -1.20 -17.08 -22.82
C GLY A 34 -0.44 -17.60 -21.62
N GLY A 35 0.51 -16.83 -21.12
CA GLY A 35 1.22 -17.15 -19.89
C GLY A 35 0.25 -17.34 -18.71
N LYS A 36 0.71 -17.97 -17.63
CA LYS A 36 -0.04 -18.08 -16.37
C LYS A 36 -0.38 -16.67 -15.88
N LEU A 37 -1.68 -16.38 -15.72
CA LEU A 37 -2.11 -15.08 -15.19
C LEU A 37 -1.72 -14.97 -13.71
N VAL A 38 -1.01 -13.89 -13.38
CA VAL A 38 -0.62 -13.49 -12.02
C VAL A 38 -1.40 -12.24 -11.64
N LYS A 39 -2.26 -12.36 -10.66
CA LYS A 39 -3.01 -11.22 -10.13
C LYS A 39 -2.18 -10.54 -9.03
N VAL A 40 -1.99 -9.23 -9.13
CA VAL A 40 -1.39 -8.41 -8.11
C VAL A 40 -2.45 -7.47 -7.54
N ALA A 41 -2.95 -7.78 -6.36
CA ALA A 41 -3.91 -6.92 -5.65
C ALA A 41 -3.17 -5.75 -5.00
N MET A 42 -3.71 -4.54 -5.09
CA MET A 42 -3.08 -3.35 -4.51
C MET A 42 -4.08 -2.54 -3.68
N CYS A 43 -3.66 -2.11 -2.50
CA CYS A 43 -4.46 -1.22 -1.66
C CYS A 43 -4.41 0.25 -2.11
N VAL A 44 -3.46 0.61 -2.97
CA VAL A 44 -3.21 1.97 -3.44
C VAL A 44 -3.73 2.21 -4.86
N ALA A 45 -3.86 3.47 -5.24
CA ALA A 45 -4.35 3.88 -6.54
C ALA A 45 -3.35 3.54 -7.67
N ASP A 46 -3.89 3.43 -8.87
CA ASP A 46 -3.17 3.11 -10.11
C ASP A 46 -2.12 4.16 -10.53
N THR A 47 -2.22 5.36 -9.98
CA THR A 47 -1.36 6.52 -10.25
C THR A 47 -0.19 6.68 -9.29
N THR A 48 -0.09 5.81 -8.28
CA THR A 48 0.99 5.88 -7.29
C THR A 48 2.34 5.47 -7.88
N PRO A 49 3.48 5.98 -7.35
CA PRO A 49 4.82 5.56 -7.77
C PRO A 49 5.02 4.04 -7.76
N ALA A 50 4.48 3.35 -6.75
CA ALA A 50 4.51 1.88 -6.68
C ALA A 50 3.79 1.22 -7.86
N ALA A 51 2.56 1.68 -8.18
CA ALA A 51 1.80 1.15 -9.32
C ALA A 51 2.49 1.43 -10.67
N GLN A 52 3.06 2.64 -10.82
CA GLN A 52 3.82 3.01 -12.03
C GLN A 52 5.06 2.13 -12.18
N ALA A 53 5.84 1.95 -11.12
CA ALA A 53 7.04 1.10 -11.15
C ALA A 53 6.71 -0.37 -11.48
N LEU A 54 5.60 -0.89 -10.97
CA LEU A 54 5.16 -2.24 -11.36
C LEU A 54 4.80 -2.32 -12.84
N LYS A 55 4.14 -1.31 -13.42
CA LYS A 55 3.77 -1.28 -14.84
C LYS A 55 4.96 -1.09 -15.77
N GLU A 56 5.87 -0.20 -15.39
CA GLU A 56 6.96 0.25 -16.28
C GLU A 56 8.21 -0.62 -16.17
N VAL A 57 8.43 -1.27 -15.02
CA VAL A 57 9.63 -2.07 -14.75
C VAL A 57 9.29 -3.53 -14.47
N PHE A 58 8.51 -3.81 -13.41
CA PHE A 58 8.27 -5.18 -12.95
C PHE A 58 7.61 -6.06 -14.01
N ILE A 59 6.48 -5.62 -14.55
CA ILE A 59 5.69 -6.40 -15.53
C ILE A 59 6.50 -6.68 -16.78
N PRO A 60 7.06 -5.68 -17.50
CA PRO A 60 7.80 -5.94 -18.73
C PRO A 60 9.02 -6.83 -18.51
N GLN A 61 9.71 -6.69 -17.38
CA GLN A 61 10.89 -7.47 -17.09
C GLN A 61 10.54 -8.92 -16.78
N VAL A 62 9.53 -9.18 -15.94
CA VAL A 62 9.07 -10.54 -15.67
C VAL A 62 8.59 -11.22 -16.93
N GLU A 63 7.76 -10.58 -17.75
CA GLU A 63 7.26 -11.16 -19.01
C GLU A 63 8.40 -11.50 -19.96
N LYS A 64 9.40 -10.64 -20.06
CA LYS A 64 10.59 -10.85 -20.91
C LYS A 64 11.46 -12.00 -20.39
N GLU A 65 11.86 -11.96 -19.11
CA GLU A 65 12.80 -12.95 -18.53
C GLU A 65 12.16 -14.34 -18.39
N THR A 66 10.83 -14.40 -18.27
CA THR A 66 10.08 -15.67 -18.27
C THR A 66 9.58 -16.08 -19.66
N GLU A 67 9.98 -15.37 -20.73
CA GLU A 67 9.57 -15.68 -22.12
C GLU A 67 8.03 -15.76 -22.28
N GLY A 68 7.29 -14.93 -21.53
CA GLY A 68 5.82 -14.91 -21.54
C GLY A 68 5.15 -16.09 -20.83
N ARG A 69 5.87 -16.87 -20.02
CA ARG A 69 5.25 -17.92 -19.17
C ARG A 69 4.31 -17.35 -18.11
N TYR A 70 4.51 -16.11 -17.71
CA TYR A 70 3.63 -15.38 -16.80
C TYR A 70 3.14 -14.10 -17.47
N SER A 71 1.86 -13.77 -17.21
CA SER A 71 1.23 -12.50 -17.60
C SER A 71 0.68 -11.86 -16.33
N ILE A 72 1.06 -10.61 -16.06
CA ILE A 72 0.75 -9.95 -14.79
C ILE A 72 -0.37 -8.94 -14.98
N GLN A 73 -1.37 -8.98 -14.10
CA GLN A 73 -2.46 -8.01 -14.07
C GLN A 73 -2.55 -7.36 -12.70
N LEU A 74 -2.50 -6.02 -12.68
CA LEU A 74 -2.70 -5.22 -11.47
C LEU A 74 -4.18 -4.98 -11.19
N TYR A 75 -4.55 -5.03 -9.91
CA TYR A 75 -5.87 -4.74 -9.38
C TYR A 75 -5.75 -3.67 -8.28
N PRO A 76 -5.62 -2.38 -8.66
CA PRO A 76 -5.39 -1.27 -7.74
C PRO A 76 -6.66 -0.85 -6.99
N SER A 77 -6.54 0.13 -6.08
CA SER A 77 -7.65 0.82 -5.41
C SER A 77 -8.62 -0.12 -4.67
N ASN A 78 -8.09 -1.14 -3.99
CA ASN A 78 -8.87 -2.10 -3.20
C ASN A 78 -9.94 -2.89 -4.01
N VAL A 79 -9.82 -3.01 -5.34
CA VAL A 79 -10.81 -3.69 -6.20
C VAL A 79 -11.05 -5.16 -5.79
N LEU A 80 -10.02 -5.84 -5.28
CA LEU A 80 -10.13 -7.22 -4.79
C LEU A 80 -10.38 -7.33 -3.28
N GLY A 81 -10.50 -6.20 -2.58
CA GLY A 81 -10.70 -6.12 -1.14
C GLY A 81 -9.73 -5.15 -0.48
N GLY A 82 -10.02 -4.75 0.76
CA GLY A 82 -9.11 -3.94 1.57
C GLY A 82 -7.83 -4.69 1.92
N GLU A 83 -6.88 -3.96 2.46
CA GLU A 83 -5.49 -4.38 2.73
C GLU A 83 -5.39 -5.74 3.44
N LYS A 84 -6.08 -5.90 4.56
CA LYS A 84 -6.11 -7.16 5.33
C LYS A 84 -6.70 -8.33 4.52
N VAL A 85 -7.73 -8.06 3.72
CA VAL A 85 -8.42 -9.08 2.90
C VAL A 85 -7.49 -9.62 1.81
N VAL A 86 -6.82 -8.72 1.07
CA VAL A 86 -5.92 -9.15 0.00
C VAL A 86 -4.65 -9.80 0.54
N TYR A 87 -4.18 -9.38 1.71
CA TYR A 87 -3.08 -10.04 2.42
C TYR A 87 -3.45 -11.50 2.77
N ASP A 88 -4.64 -11.73 3.35
CA ASP A 88 -5.13 -13.07 3.65
C ASP A 88 -5.38 -13.93 2.40
N TYR A 89 -5.85 -13.31 1.31
CA TYR A 89 -6.00 -14.00 0.03
C TYR A 89 -4.64 -14.43 -0.54
N THR A 90 -3.61 -13.61 -0.37
CA THR A 90 -2.25 -13.94 -0.82
C THR A 90 -1.65 -15.07 0.02
N LYS A 91 -1.84 -15.06 1.34
CA LYS A 91 -1.40 -16.17 2.21
C LYS A 91 -1.98 -17.52 1.79
N THR A 92 -3.20 -17.52 1.31
CA THR A 92 -3.91 -18.75 0.91
C THR A 92 -3.78 -19.10 -0.57
N GLY A 93 -3.13 -18.26 -1.38
CA GLY A 93 -2.96 -18.46 -2.82
C GLY A 93 -4.20 -18.16 -3.67
N ILE A 94 -5.24 -17.51 -3.11
CA ILE A 94 -6.40 -17.02 -3.86
C ILE A 94 -5.98 -15.89 -4.82
N VAL A 95 -5.04 -15.06 -4.36
CA VAL A 95 -4.34 -14.04 -5.15
C VAL A 95 -2.86 -14.39 -5.12
N GLU A 96 -2.21 -14.33 -6.27
CA GLU A 96 -0.80 -14.71 -6.41
C GLU A 96 0.13 -13.73 -5.68
N MET A 97 -0.17 -12.42 -5.76
CA MET A 97 0.66 -11.35 -5.19
C MET A 97 -0.19 -10.19 -4.67
N CYS A 98 0.31 -9.46 -3.69
CA CYS A 98 -0.31 -8.23 -3.25
C CYS A 98 0.71 -7.13 -2.92
N VAL A 99 0.26 -5.87 -3.04
CA VAL A 99 0.95 -4.68 -2.54
C VAL A 99 0.09 -4.08 -1.45
N VAL A 100 0.60 -4.10 -0.24
CA VAL A 100 -0.07 -3.60 0.97
C VAL A 100 0.93 -2.81 1.82
N GLY A 101 0.43 -2.00 2.75
CA GLY A 101 1.25 -1.34 3.75
C GLY A 101 1.34 -2.19 5.03
N THR A 102 1.51 -1.53 6.16
CA THR A 102 1.76 -2.19 7.45
C THR A 102 0.50 -2.70 8.17
N GLY A 103 -0.64 -2.77 7.46
CA GLY A 103 -1.93 -3.23 8.03
C GLY A 103 -1.93 -4.66 8.58
N MET A 104 -0.88 -5.47 8.27
CA MET A 104 -0.69 -6.82 8.80
C MET A 104 0.00 -6.88 10.18
N TRP A 105 0.29 -5.75 10.81
CA TRP A 105 1.03 -5.66 12.08
C TRP A 105 0.49 -6.60 13.19
N SER A 106 -0.80 -6.86 13.20
CA SER A 106 -1.42 -7.74 14.22
C SER A 106 -1.00 -9.21 14.08
N GLU A 107 -0.52 -9.63 12.92
CA GLU A 107 -0.06 -11.00 12.66
C GLU A 107 1.47 -11.11 12.65
N THR A 108 2.13 -10.02 12.27
CA THR A 108 3.60 -9.92 12.24
C THR A 108 3.99 -8.58 12.88
N PRO A 109 4.06 -8.49 14.23
CA PRO A 109 4.25 -7.23 14.95
C PRO A 109 5.45 -6.42 14.51
N LYS A 110 6.57 -7.05 14.12
CA LYS A 110 7.74 -6.33 13.58
C LYS A 110 7.42 -5.50 12.34
N MET A 111 6.42 -5.92 11.54
CA MET A 111 5.94 -5.18 10.37
C MET A 111 5.20 -3.88 10.72
N SER A 112 5.05 -3.56 12.00
CA SER A 112 4.63 -2.23 12.43
C SER A 112 5.76 -1.21 12.49
N SER A 113 7.03 -1.64 12.44
CA SER A 113 8.18 -0.74 12.57
C SER A 113 8.28 0.35 11.49
N PRO A 114 7.85 0.15 10.24
CA PRO A 114 7.75 1.24 9.27
C PRO A 114 6.90 2.44 9.72
N ASP A 115 5.95 2.22 10.63
CA ASP A 115 5.08 3.26 11.19
C ASP A 115 5.64 3.91 12.48
N PHE A 116 6.89 3.62 12.86
CA PHE A 116 7.51 4.24 14.04
C PHE A 116 7.68 5.75 13.83
N PRO A 117 7.17 6.60 14.75
CA PRO A 117 7.16 8.04 14.57
C PRO A 117 8.58 8.63 14.53
N PHE A 118 8.88 9.44 13.53
CA PHE A 118 10.17 10.13 13.36
C PHE A 118 11.39 9.20 13.33
N MET A 119 11.21 7.93 12.95
CA MET A 119 12.29 6.94 12.92
C MET A 119 13.33 7.27 11.84
N PHE A 120 12.90 7.74 10.69
CA PHE A 120 13.78 8.08 9.57
C PHE A 120 14.10 9.59 9.54
N ARG A 121 15.32 9.95 9.13
CA ARG A 121 15.74 11.35 8.96
C ARG A 121 15.05 12.05 7.79
N ASP A 122 14.96 11.33 6.67
CA ASP A 122 14.37 11.77 5.41
C ASP A 122 14.02 10.56 4.51
N VAL A 123 13.46 10.85 3.33
CA VAL A 123 13.01 9.82 2.38
C VAL A 123 14.17 9.00 1.82
N GLU A 124 15.32 9.64 1.57
CA GLU A 124 16.51 8.95 1.07
C GLU A 124 17.07 7.98 2.12
N HIS A 125 17.10 8.41 3.37
CA HIS A 125 17.48 7.55 4.49
C HIS A 125 16.51 6.36 4.64
N ALA A 126 15.20 6.58 4.60
CA ALA A 126 14.22 5.50 4.63
C ALA A 126 14.41 4.50 3.48
N SER A 127 14.62 5.00 2.26
CA SER A 127 14.90 4.16 1.09
C SER A 127 16.14 3.29 1.31
N ARG A 128 17.25 3.85 1.81
CA ARG A 128 18.45 3.08 2.10
C ARG A 128 18.24 2.03 3.18
N CYS A 129 17.52 2.37 4.25
CA CYS A 129 17.18 1.41 5.31
C CYS A 129 16.37 0.23 4.79
N TYR A 130 15.30 0.49 4.03
CA TYR A 130 14.43 -0.56 3.49
C TYR A 130 15.11 -1.43 2.42
N GLN A 131 16.07 -0.87 1.68
CA GLN A 131 16.83 -1.62 0.67
C GLN A 131 18.10 -2.27 1.25
N GLY A 132 18.35 -2.09 2.56
CA GLY A 132 19.49 -2.62 3.30
C GLY A 132 19.09 -3.57 4.43
N GLU A 133 19.90 -3.56 5.49
CA GLU A 133 19.78 -4.53 6.60
C GLU A 133 18.43 -4.49 7.33
N LEU A 134 17.79 -3.32 7.45
CA LEU A 134 16.43 -3.24 8.02
C LEU A 134 15.43 -4.03 7.18
N GLY A 135 15.45 -3.81 5.85
CA GLY A 135 14.56 -4.52 4.94
C GLY A 135 14.76 -6.03 4.99
N ASP A 136 16.01 -6.49 5.05
CA ASP A 136 16.35 -7.91 5.16
C ASP A 136 15.89 -8.50 6.51
N TYR A 137 16.08 -7.78 7.61
CA TYR A 137 15.64 -8.18 8.95
C TYR A 137 14.11 -8.36 9.05
N LEU A 138 13.36 -7.43 8.47
CA LEU A 138 11.90 -7.50 8.44
C LEU A 138 11.39 -8.58 7.46
N LYS A 139 12.09 -8.78 6.34
CA LYS A 139 11.81 -9.84 5.38
C LYS A 139 11.95 -11.22 6.01
N GLU A 140 13.03 -11.48 6.75
CA GLU A 140 13.25 -12.74 7.47
C GLU A 140 12.11 -13.04 8.45
N GLU A 141 11.63 -12.04 9.17
CA GLU A 141 10.48 -12.18 10.08
C GLU A 141 9.22 -12.64 9.33
N VAL A 142 8.89 -12.00 8.20
CA VAL A 142 7.72 -12.38 7.40
C VAL A 142 7.86 -13.80 6.87
N GLU A 143 8.97 -14.10 6.22
CA GLU A 143 9.18 -15.39 5.54
C GLU A 143 9.28 -16.57 6.50
N SER A 144 9.70 -16.33 7.76
CA SER A 144 9.74 -17.35 8.80
C SER A 144 8.40 -17.56 9.52
N THR A 145 7.53 -16.53 9.55
CA THR A 145 6.27 -16.58 10.33
C THR A 145 5.02 -16.67 9.47
N GLN A 146 5.09 -16.26 8.20
CA GLN A 146 3.94 -16.22 7.28
C GLN A 146 4.21 -17.06 6.02
N PRO A 147 3.16 -17.62 5.38
CA PRO A 147 3.30 -18.37 4.13
C PRO A 147 3.46 -17.43 2.91
N LEU A 148 4.38 -16.50 2.99
CA LEU A 148 4.61 -15.43 2.02
C LEU A 148 6.09 -15.24 1.74
N GLN A 149 6.39 -14.71 0.55
CA GLN A 149 7.68 -14.13 0.20
C GLN A 149 7.53 -12.60 0.16
N LEU A 150 8.41 -11.87 0.82
CA LEU A 150 8.51 -10.41 0.68
C LEU A 150 9.55 -10.10 -0.40
N LEU A 151 9.10 -9.54 -1.52
CA LEU A 151 9.97 -9.32 -2.68
C LEU A 151 10.67 -7.97 -2.67
N CYS A 152 9.99 -6.91 -2.25
CA CYS A 152 10.57 -5.57 -2.17
C CYS A 152 9.77 -4.61 -1.32
N TRP A 153 10.42 -3.47 -1.02
CA TRP A 153 9.90 -2.33 -0.29
C TRP A 153 9.77 -1.11 -1.21
N MET A 154 8.57 -0.59 -1.34
CA MET A 154 8.26 0.60 -2.14
C MET A 154 7.76 1.73 -1.25
N PRO A 155 7.84 3.01 -1.67
CA PRO A 155 7.31 4.12 -0.88
C PRO A 155 5.78 4.11 -0.90
N ASN A 156 5.17 4.20 0.28
CA ASN A 156 3.80 4.67 0.42
C ASN A 156 3.80 6.21 0.51
N GLY A 157 4.73 6.74 1.29
CA GLY A 157 5.05 8.16 1.29
C GLY A 157 5.21 8.75 2.68
N VAL A 158 5.59 10.02 2.69
CA VAL A 158 5.74 10.84 3.89
C VAL A 158 4.37 11.31 4.35
N ARG A 159 4.02 11.00 5.59
CA ARG A 159 2.71 11.33 6.15
C ARG A 159 2.68 12.74 6.71
N ALA A 160 1.60 13.43 6.42
CA ALA A 160 1.25 14.74 6.95
C ALA A 160 -0.15 14.68 7.56
N PHE A 161 -0.45 15.61 8.46
CA PHE A 161 -1.83 15.76 8.95
C PHE A 161 -2.60 16.72 8.05
N SER A 162 -3.85 16.38 7.72
CA SER A 162 -4.79 17.31 7.12
C SER A 162 -5.95 17.60 8.08
N SER A 163 -6.55 18.79 8.00
CA SER A 163 -7.68 19.15 8.84
C SER A 163 -8.56 20.25 8.24
N ASN A 164 -9.86 20.25 8.58
CA ASN A 164 -10.79 21.35 8.35
C ASN A 164 -10.66 22.47 9.36
N ARG A 165 -10.09 22.17 10.52
CA ARG A 165 -9.76 23.16 11.55
C ARG A 165 -8.31 23.59 11.40
N LYS A 166 -7.99 24.80 11.84
CA LYS A 166 -6.62 25.31 11.82
C LYS A 166 -5.67 24.29 12.44
N LEU A 167 -4.63 23.90 11.69
CA LEU A 167 -3.58 22.98 12.09
C LEU A 167 -2.27 23.47 11.49
N THR A 168 -1.54 24.28 12.24
CA THR A 168 -0.30 24.94 11.82
C THR A 168 0.77 24.92 12.91
N SER A 169 0.48 24.30 14.04
CA SER A 169 1.40 24.12 15.16
C SER A 169 0.99 22.89 15.98
N MET A 170 1.89 22.38 16.80
CA MET A 170 1.59 21.27 17.72
C MET A 170 0.42 21.61 18.67
N GLY A 171 0.31 22.87 19.11
CA GLY A 171 -0.77 23.30 20.00
C GLY A 171 -2.17 23.20 19.38
N ASP A 172 -2.26 23.21 18.05
CA ASP A 172 -3.53 23.12 17.33
C ASP A 172 -4.14 21.70 17.30
N PHE A 173 -3.38 20.65 17.66
CA PHE A 173 -3.91 19.28 17.77
C PHE A 173 -4.94 19.15 18.89
N LYS A 174 -4.83 19.97 19.93
CA LYS A 174 -5.69 19.88 21.12
C LYS A 174 -7.17 19.96 20.76
N GLY A 175 -7.89 18.88 21.05
CA GLY A 175 -9.33 18.79 20.85
C GLY A 175 -9.76 18.62 19.38
N GLN A 176 -8.85 18.43 18.43
CA GLN A 176 -9.20 17.99 17.09
C GLN A 176 -9.59 16.51 17.10
N LYS A 177 -10.61 16.15 16.36
CA LYS A 177 -11.00 14.76 16.10
C LYS A 177 -10.26 14.30 14.87
N LEU A 178 -9.21 13.50 15.03
CA LEU A 178 -8.44 12.97 13.91
C LEU A 178 -8.77 11.51 13.67
N ARG A 179 -9.04 11.19 12.42
CA ARG A 179 -9.16 9.79 12.00
C ARG A 179 -7.77 9.16 11.98
N MET A 180 -7.68 7.97 12.55
CA MET A 180 -6.51 7.11 12.45
C MET A 180 -6.91 5.74 11.90
N PRO A 181 -5.99 5.02 11.20
CA PRO A 181 -6.21 3.62 10.87
C PRO A 181 -6.28 2.78 12.17
N ASN A 182 -6.75 1.55 12.07
CA ASN A 182 -6.75 0.61 13.19
C ASN A 182 -5.32 0.08 13.45
N ASN A 183 -4.44 0.97 13.87
CA ASN A 183 -3.05 0.69 14.20
C ASN A 183 -2.70 1.43 15.51
N PRO A 184 -2.26 0.73 16.58
CA PRO A 184 -2.01 1.33 17.88
C PRO A 184 -0.89 2.38 17.88
N ILE A 185 0.04 2.31 16.93
CA ILE A 185 1.12 3.31 16.79
C ILE A 185 0.54 4.65 16.35
N HIS A 186 -0.26 4.67 15.28
CA HIS A 186 -0.93 5.88 14.80
C HIS A 186 -1.88 6.48 15.83
N VAL A 187 -2.64 5.62 16.52
CA VAL A 187 -3.55 6.08 17.59
C VAL A 187 -2.76 6.78 18.69
N ARG A 188 -1.72 6.13 19.22
CA ARG A 188 -0.90 6.70 20.30
C ARG A 188 -0.12 7.93 19.86
N LEU A 189 0.36 7.96 18.62
CA LEU A 189 1.01 9.13 18.04
C LEU A 189 0.06 10.34 18.09
N ALA A 190 -1.15 10.22 17.55
CA ALA A 190 -2.10 11.34 17.53
C ALA A 190 -2.56 11.76 18.93
N GLU A 191 -2.78 10.79 19.84
CA GLU A 191 -3.09 11.07 21.25
C GLU A 191 -1.94 11.79 21.96
N SER A 192 -0.69 11.40 21.70
CA SER A 192 0.51 12.05 22.28
C SER A 192 0.65 13.50 21.81
N LEU A 193 0.18 13.83 20.61
CA LEU A 193 0.13 15.19 20.10
C LEU A 193 -1.08 15.98 20.64
N GLY A 194 -2.02 15.34 21.35
CA GLY A 194 -3.17 15.96 21.99
C GLY A 194 -4.48 15.90 21.22
N ALA A 195 -4.55 15.11 20.15
CA ALA A 195 -5.78 14.90 19.38
C ALA A 195 -6.74 13.90 20.05
N ASN A 196 -8.02 13.99 19.69
CA ASN A 196 -9.02 12.96 19.98
C ASN A 196 -9.08 12.00 18.78
N VAL A 197 -8.77 10.73 18.98
CA VAL A 197 -8.70 9.76 17.90
C VAL A 197 -10.06 9.12 17.61
N VAL A 198 -10.37 8.98 16.33
CA VAL A 198 -11.49 8.18 15.82
C VAL A 198 -10.92 7.15 14.86
N ILE A 199 -11.07 5.86 15.19
CA ILE A 199 -10.59 4.75 14.35
C ILE A 199 -11.67 4.45 13.30
N MET A 200 -11.29 4.42 12.02
CA MET A 200 -12.17 3.99 10.93
C MET A 200 -11.37 3.52 9.71
N ASP A 201 -12.00 2.71 8.87
CA ASP A 201 -11.42 2.21 7.64
C ASP A 201 -11.25 3.33 6.59
N MET A 202 -10.28 3.14 5.68
CA MET A 202 -9.92 4.16 4.69
C MET A 202 -11.09 4.57 3.79
N GLY A 203 -11.93 3.63 3.39
CA GLY A 203 -13.09 3.88 2.53
C GLY A 203 -14.18 4.76 3.14
N GLU A 204 -14.16 4.99 4.47
CA GLU A 204 -15.13 5.83 5.17
C GLU A 204 -14.64 7.28 5.34
N VAL A 205 -13.34 7.54 5.11
CA VAL A 205 -12.68 8.78 5.50
C VAL A 205 -13.25 9.99 4.76
N PHE A 206 -13.42 9.93 3.43
CA PHE A 206 -13.95 11.06 2.66
C PHE A 206 -15.31 11.53 3.22
N THR A 207 -16.24 10.59 3.39
CA THR A 207 -17.58 10.90 3.92
C THR A 207 -17.52 11.44 5.34
N ALA A 208 -16.64 10.90 6.20
CA ALA A 208 -16.49 11.36 7.58
C ALA A 208 -15.90 12.78 7.66
N LEU A 209 -14.97 13.12 6.78
CA LEU A 209 -14.41 14.48 6.64
C LEU A 209 -15.46 15.46 6.10
N GLU A 210 -16.18 15.09 5.02
CA GLU A 210 -17.23 15.91 4.43
C GLU A 210 -18.35 16.23 5.42
N GLN A 211 -18.77 15.24 6.23
CA GLN A 211 -19.83 15.41 7.22
C GLN A 211 -19.35 15.99 8.56
N GLY A 212 -18.04 16.24 8.74
CA GLY A 212 -17.49 16.75 9.97
C GLY A 212 -17.58 15.77 11.16
N VAL A 213 -17.67 14.48 10.90
CA VAL A 213 -17.56 13.42 11.93
C VAL A 213 -16.18 13.45 12.54
N VAL A 214 -15.16 13.67 11.70
CA VAL A 214 -13.78 13.95 12.07
C VAL A 214 -13.34 15.28 11.47
N ASP A 215 -12.42 15.97 12.16
CA ASP A 215 -11.87 17.25 11.71
C ASP A 215 -10.77 17.04 10.66
N GLY A 216 -10.06 15.92 10.74
CA GLY A 216 -8.91 15.64 9.88
C GLY A 216 -8.42 14.18 9.97
N GLN A 217 -7.28 13.95 9.36
CA GLN A 217 -6.62 12.64 9.28
C GLN A 217 -5.11 12.79 9.05
N ASP A 218 -4.35 11.68 9.06
CA ASP A 218 -2.97 11.62 8.63
C ASP A 218 -2.78 10.67 7.45
N ASN A 219 -2.10 11.10 6.41
CA ASN A 219 -1.67 10.26 5.27
C ASN A 219 -0.62 11.01 4.43
N PRO A 220 0.06 10.31 3.50
CA PRO A 220 0.85 10.96 2.47
C PRO A 220 0.01 11.92 1.63
N LEU A 221 0.63 13.01 1.15
CA LEU A 221 -0.07 14.01 0.32
C LEU A 221 -0.58 13.42 -0.99
N SER A 222 0.14 12.46 -1.56
CA SER A 222 -0.31 11.67 -2.71
C SER A 222 -1.65 10.96 -2.45
N THR A 223 -1.83 10.40 -1.26
CA THR A 223 -3.09 9.79 -0.83
C THR A 223 -4.19 10.82 -0.68
N VAL A 224 -3.91 11.96 -0.02
CA VAL A 224 -4.87 13.08 0.12
C VAL A 224 -5.37 13.53 -1.26
N ARG A 225 -4.47 13.58 -2.24
CA ARG A 225 -4.78 13.92 -3.63
C ARG A 225 -5.63 12.84 -4.32
N ASN A 226 -5.17 11.60 -4.28
CA ASN A 226 -5.79 10.49 -5.02
C ASN A 226 -7.19 10.13 -4.49
N GLU A 227 -7.41 10.28 -3.19
CA GLU A 227 -8.70 10.05 -2.53
C GLU A 227 -9.62 11.28 -2.54
N GLY A 228 -9.18 12.38 -3.13
CA GLY A 228 -9.96 13.62 -3.23
C GLY A 228 -10.15 14.36 -1.91
N TRP A 229 -9.43 14.01 -0.85
CA TRP A 229 -9.64 14.61 0.48
C TRP A 229 -9.29 16.09 0.53
N TYR A 230 -8.46 16.58 -0.40
CA TYR A 230 -8.17 18.00 -0.55
C TYR A 230 -9.42 18.85 -0.85
N GLU A 231 -10.49 18.26 -1.39
CA GLU A 231 -11.76 18.96 -1.67
C GLU A 231 -12.56 19.26 -0.37
N VAL A 232 -12.29 18.49 0.68
CA VAL A 232 -13.01 18.54 1.96
C VAL A 232 -12.09 18.87 3.16
N GLN A 233 -10.89 19.38 2.90
CA GLN A 233 -9.90 19.79 3.91
C GLN A 233 -9.37 21.19 3.61
N ASN A 234 -8.90 21.93 4.63
CA ASN A 234 -8.42 23.30 4.48
C ASN A 234 -6.95 23.49 4.86
N TYR A 235 -6.39 22.62 5.68
CA TYR A 235 -5.05 22.72 6.23
C TYR A 235 -4.28 21.42 6.03
N ILE A 236 -3.01 21.56 5.68
CA ILE A 236 -1.98 20.52 5.74
C ILE A 236 -0.90 20.97 6.72
N TYR A 237 -0.61 20.17 7.72
CA TYR A 237 0.55 20.32 8.58
C TYR A 237 1.54 19.22 8.20
N ASN A 238 2.60 19.63 7.48
CA ASN A 238 3.57 18.72 6.85
C ASN A 238 4.62 18.27 7.87
N THR A 239 4.20 17.48 8.83
CA THR A 239 4.99 17.08 10.01
C THR A 239 6.05 16.03 9.73
N ASN A 240 5.95 15.31 8.59
CA ASN A 240 6.88 14.24 8.21
C ASN A 240 7.12 13.21 9.32
N HIS A 241 6.06 12.91 10.05
CA HIS A 241 6.14 12.11 11.28
C HIS A 241 6.30 10.61 11.03
N ILE A 242 5.95 10.11 9.85
CA ILE A 242 6.14 8.72 9.41
C ILE A 242 6.51 8.74 7.92
N ILE A 243 7.49 7.93 7.55
CA ILE A 243 7.81 7.63 6.14
C ILE A 243 7.40 6.18 5.89
N ALA A 244 6.16 6.02 5.46
CA ALA A 244 5.52 4.74 5.32
C ALA A 244 5.97 3.99 4.06
N SER A 245 6.02 2.66 4.16
CA SER A 245 6.32 1.74 3.05
C SER A 245 5.09 1.01 2.53
N LEU A 246 5.26 0.40 1.38
CA LEU A 246 4.41 -0.61 0.77
C LEU A 246 5.26 -1.84 0.49
N GLU A 247 4.72 -3.00 0.78
CA GLU A 247 5.39 -4.27 0.61
C GLU A 247 4.77 -5.06 -0.55
N LEU A 248 5.61 -5.57 -1.45
CA LEU A 248 5.20 -6.53 -2.49
C LEU A 248 5.37 -7.94 -1.98
N PHE A 249 4.27 -8.61 -1.72
CA PHE A 249 4.24 -10.01 -1.28
C PHE A 249 3.87 -10.96 -2.42
N ALA A 250 4.46 -12.14 -2.42
CA ALA A 250 4.03 -13.29 -3.22
C ALA A 250 3.58 -14.44 -2.31
N SER A 251 2.53 -15.15 -2.71
CA SER A 251 2.06 -16.36 -2.04
C SER A 251 3.09 -17.48 -2.10
N ASN A 252 3.36 -18.18 -1.00
CA ASN A 252 4.21 -19.38 -1.04
C ASN A 252 3.60 -20.49 -1.89
N VAL A 253 2.26 -20.52 -2.07
CA VAL A 253 1.60 -21.45 -2.99
C VAL A 253 2.03 -21.16 -4.42
N PHE A 254 1.95 -19.90 -4.84
CA PHE A 254 2.35 -19.45 -6.17
C PHE A 254 3.87 -19.58 -6.37
N TRP A 255 4.65 -19.14 -5.40
CA TRP A 255 6.12 -19.14 -5.43
C TRP A 255 6.70 -20.55 -5.55
N GLY A 256 6.10 -21.52 -4.83
CA GLY A 256 6.53 -22.91 -4.86
C GLY A 256 6.24 -23.66 -6.17
N GLU A 257 5.38 -23.11 -7.03
CA GLU A 257 5.12 -23.65 -8.37
C GLU A 257 6.13 -23.18 -9.43
N MET A 258 6.94 -22.18 -9.10
CA MET A 258 7.92 -21.59 -10.01
C MET A 258 9.23 -22.39 -10.04
N THR A 259 9.92 -22.31 -11.17
CA THR A 259 11.34 -22.71 -11.22
C THR A 259 12.21 -21.69 -10.48
N GLU A 260 13.39 -22.10 -10.02
CA GLU A 260 14.35 -21.16 -9.39
C GLU A 260 14.70 -19.98 -10.32
N ALA A 261 14.78 -20.22 -11.64
CA ALA A 261 15.04 -19.18 -12.63
C ALA A 261 13.89 -18.14 -12.69
N ASP A 262 12.63 -18.61 -12.63
CA ASP A 262 11.48 -17.71 -12.61
C ASP A 262 11.39 -16.94 -11.30
N GLN A 263 11.64 -17.59 -10.16
CA GLN A 263 11.72 -16.92 -8.87
C GLN A 263 12.78 -15.80 -8.88
N GLN A 264 13.94 -16.08 -9.43
CA GLN A 264 15.00 -15.08 -9.58
C GLN A 264 14.61 -13.93 -10.50
N ALA A 265 13.90 -14.20 -11.61
CA ALA A 265 13.39 -13.17 -12.50
C ALA A 265 12.40 -12.23 -11.78
N PHE A 266 11.46 -12.79 -11.02
CA PHE A 266 10.51 -12.01 -10.20
C PHE A 266 11.22 -11.19 -9.12
N ALA A 267 12.17 -11.77 -8.39
CA ALA A 267 12.91 -11.09 -7.33
C ALA A 267 13.76 -9.93 -7.89
N THR A 268 14.44 -10.14 -9.01
CA THR A 268 15.23 -9.11 -9.68
C THR A 268 14.35 -7.96 -10.17
N ALA A 269 13.25 -8.29 -10.86
CA ALA A 269 12.29 -7.29 -11.36
C ALA A 269 11.65 -6.50 -10.21
N ALA A 270 11.34 -7.14 -9.08
CA ALA A 270 10.79 -6.47 -7.90
C ALA A 270 11.78 -5.47 -7.29
N LYS A 271 13.07 -5.86 -7.20
CA LYS A 271 14.11 -4.97 -6.70
C LYS A 271 14.28 -3.72 -7.58
N GLU A 272 14.38 -3.91 -8.90
CA GLU A 272 14.53 -2.79 -9.83
C GLU A 272 13.27 -1.89 -9.84
N ALA A 273 12.08 -2.48 -9.74
CA ALA A 273 10.85 -1.71 -9.60
C ALA A 273 10.81 -0.91 -8.27
N ALA A 274 11.32 -1.47 -7.18
CA ALA A 274 11.43 -0.75 -5.91
C ALA A 274 12.34 0.47 -6.04
N GLU A 275 13.55 0.31 -6.57
CA GLU A 275 14.50 1.41 -6.80
C GLU A 275 13.87 2.53 -7.65
N TYR A 276 13.18 2.14 -8.73
CA TYR A 276 12.48 3.08 -9.60
C TYR A 276 11.31 3.78 -8.89
N SER A 277 10.55 3.06 -8.06
CA SER A 277 9.43 3.64 -7.32
C SER A 277 9.88 4.71 -6.31
N TRP A 278 11.00 4.50 -5.63
CA TRP A 278 11.59 5.49 -4.73
C TRP A 278 12.06 6.74 -5.50
N THR A 279 12.66 6.56 -6.68
CA THR A 279 13.05 7.68 -7.56
C THR A 279 11.83 8.49 -7.98
N LEU A 280 10.77 7.85 -8.48
CA LEU A 280 9.52 8.52 -8.86
C LEU A 280 8.89 9.27 -7.69
N TYR A 281 8.92 8.67 -6.50
CA TYR A 281 8.36 9.30 -5.30
C TYR A 281 9.13 10.58 -4.94
N MET A 282 10.45 10.52 -4.89
CA MET A 282 11.29 11.68 -4.57
C MET A 282 11.12 12.83 -5.58
N GLU A 283 11.05 12.50 -6.88
CA GLU A 283 10.78 13.48 -7.94
C GLU A 283 9.38 14.09 -7.83
N GLY A 284 8.39 13.32 -7.37
CA GLY A 284 6.99 13.74 -7.25
C GLY A 284 6.66 14.55 -6.00
N LEU A 285 7.47 14.48 -4.94
CA LEU A 285 7.13 15.00 -3.61
C LEU A 285 6.81 16.51 -3.61
N ALA A 286 7.61 17.31 -4.30
CA ALA A 286 7.36 18.75 -4.42
C ALA A 286 6.07 19.06 -5.20
N ASN A 287 5.70 18.23 -6.16
CA ASN A 287 4.49 18.40 -6.95
C ASN A 287 3.22 18.21 -6.11
N ASP A 288 3.22 17.29 -5.15
CA ASP A 288 2.08 17.08 -4.28
C ASP A 288 1.87 18.27 -3.32
N ILE A 289 2.95 18.86 -2.80
CA ILE A 289 2.88 20.09 -2.00
C ILE A 289 2.28 21.25 -2.82
N HIS A 290 2.79 21.48 -4.04
CA HIS A 290 2.27 22.50 -4.93
C HIS A 290 0.81 22.25 -5.28
N PHE A 291 0.44 21.01 -5.56
CA PHE A 291 -0.96 20.66 -5.84
C PHE A 291 -1.89 21.01 -4.67
N MET A 292 -1.49 20.76 -3.42
CA MET A 292 -2.30 21.12 -2.24
C MET A 292 -2.46 22.64 -2.15
N GLN A 293 -1.37 23.41 -2.37
CA GLN A 293 -1.39 24.88 -2.35
C GLN A 293 -2.27 25.44 -3.46
N ASP A 294 -2.14 24.93 -4.68
CA ASP A 294 -2.94 25.35 -5.85
C ASP A 294 -4.42 24.98 -5.68
N SER A 295 -4.72 23.92 -4.94
CA SER A 295 -6.08 23.52 -4.56
C SER A 295 -6.67 24.38 -3.43
N GLY A 296 -5.92 25.36 -2.92
CA GLY A 296 -6.37 26.33 -1.93
C GLY A 296 -6.17 25.94 -0.48
N LEU A 297 -5.46 24.84 -0.19
CA LEU A 297 -5.14 24.45 1.17
C LEU A 297 -3.99 25.29 1.72
N THR A 298 -4.05 25.58 3.01
CA THR A 298 -2.93 26.16 3.75
C THR A 298 -1.96 25.06 4.13
N VAL A 299 -0.80 25.02 3.46
CA VAL A 299 0.27 24.07 3.78
C VAL A 299 1.27 24.76 4.72
N THR A 300 1.58 24.13 5.83
CA THR A 300 2.52 24.63 6.84
C THR A 300 3.52 23.53 7.20
N ASP A 301 4.81 23.88 7.15
CA ASP A 301 5.88 23.04 7.69
C ASP A 301 6.11 23.42 9.17
N PRO A 302 6.37 22.46 10.05
CA PRO A 302 6.78 22.76 11.41
C PRO A 302 8.14 23.47 11.42
N SER A 303 8.33 24.41 12.36
CA SER A 303 9.67 24.88 12.66
C SER A 303 10.49 23.75 13.27
N GLU A 304 11.83 23.89 13.26
CA GLU A 304 12.72 22.92 13.91
C GLU A 304 12.38 22.73 15.39
N GLU A 305 12.04 23.81 16.10
CA GLU A 305 11.59 23.77 17.50
C GLU A 305 10.29 22.98 17.65
N GLU A 306 9.31 23.18 16.79
CA GLU A 306 8.04 22.44 16.80
C GLU A 306 8.25 20.96 16.46
N HIS A 307 9.12 20.66 15.49
CA HIS A 307 9.46 19.30 15.12
C HIS A 307 10.10 18.54 16.29
N GLU A 308 11.06 19.16 16.98
CA GLU A 308 11.67 18.56 18.16
C GLU A 308 10.69 18.39 19.34
N LYS A 309 9.75 19.34 19.54
CA LYS A 309 8.67 19.16 20.51
C LYS A 309 7.77 17.97 20.18
N MET A 310 7.45 17.78 18.90
CA MET A 310 6.65 16.62 18.47
C MET A 310 7.40 15.30 18.68
N LYS A 311 8.70 15.24 18.37
CA LYS A 311 9.53 14.06 18.68
C LYS A 311 9.51 13.73 20.17
N GLN A 312 9.68 14.73 21.04
CA GLN A 312 9.61 14.51 22.48
C GLN A 312 8.20 14.08 22.94
N ALA A 313 7.14 14.64 22.35
CA ALA A 313 5.78 14.29 22.70
C ALA A 313 5.42 12.84 22.37
N VAL A 314 6.06 12.23 21.38
CA VAL A 314 5.79 10.85 20.96
C VAL A 314 6.68 9.80 21.66
N GLU A 315 7.62 10.19 22.52
CA GLU A 315 8.41 9.25 23.33
C GLU A 315 7.56 8.18 24.05
N PRO A 316 6.36 8.50 24.60
CA PRO A 316 5.49 7.47 25.18
C PRO A 316 5.05 6.36 24.20
N VAL A 317 5.10 6.60 22.89
CA VAL A 317 4.84 5.57 21.87
C VAL A 317 5.96 4.53 21.90
N TYR A 318 7.22 4.99 21.95
CA TYR A 318 8.39 4.12 22.05
C TYR A 318 8.46 3.36 23.39
N ASP A 319 8.09 4.00 24.50
CA ASP A 319 7.99 3.34 25.79
C ASP A 319 6.96 2.21 25.77
N TYR A 320 5.82 2.47 25.15
CA TYR A 320 4.81 1.44 24.93
C TYR A 320 5.36 0.30 24.07
N LEU A 321 5.99 0.59 22.92
CA LEU A 321 6.54 -0.42 22.02
C LEU A 321 7.57 -1.31 22.73
N ARG A 322 8.53 -0.71 23.46
CA ARG A 322 9.52 -1.44 24.26
C ARG A 322 8.88 -2.29 25.37
N SER A 323 7.72 -1.86 25.89
CA SER A 323 7.00 -2.66 26.89
C SER A 323 6.31 -3.88 26.30
N GLN A 324 6.06 -3.89 24.98
CA GLN A 324 5.39 -4.98 24.27
C GLN A 324 6.37 -5.91 23.55
N TYR A 325 7.49 -5.38 23.08
CA TYR A 325 8.37 -6.08 22.15
C TYR A 325 9.84 -5.83 22.48
N ASP A 326 10.63 -6.88 22.48
CA ASP A 326 12.07 -6.86 22.76
C ASP A 326 12.95 -6.49 21.54
N TRP A 327 12.41 -6.55 20.35
CA TRP A 327 13.10 -6.25 19.09
C TRP A 327 13.08 -4.76 18.70
N VAL A 328 12.42 -3.88 19.44
CA VAL A 328 12.26 -2.45 19.07
C VAL A 328 13.61 -1.75 18.96
N ASP A 329 14.50 -1.99 19.93
CA ASP A 329 15.83 -1.35 19.92
C ASP A 329 16.74 -1.90 18.81
N ASP A 330 16.58 -3.18 18.42
CA ASP A 330 17.29 -3.77 17.27
C ASP A 330 16.92 -3.04 15.98
N VAL A 331 15.62 -2.77 15.76
CA VAL A 331 15.15 -1.98 14.60
C VAL A 331 15.75 -0.57 14.61
N LEU A 332 15.74 0.10 15.76
CA LEU A 332 16.29 1.45 15.89
C LEU A 332 17.82 1.47 15.67
N GLU A 333 18.54 0.44 16.10
CA GLU A 333 19.97 0.30 15.87
C GLU A 333 20.27 0.13 14.37
N LEU A 334 19.51 -0.75 13.69
CA LEU A 334 19.63 -0.95 12.23
C LEU A 334 19.40 0.37 11.47
N VAL A 335 18.35 1.12 11.84
CA VAL A 335 18.07 2.41 11.20
C VAL A 335 19.18 3.43 11.45
N ASN A 336 19.66 3.52 12.69
CA ASN A 336 20.69 4.49 13.07
C ASN A 336 22.08 4.16 12.48
N SER A 337 22.33 2.90 12.09
CA SER A 337 23.59 2.46 11.46
C SER A 337 23.73 2.93 10.01
N VAL A 338 22.63 3.28 9.35
CA VAL A 338 22.64 3.78 7.96
C VAL A 338 22.99 5.26 7.93
N GLU A 339 24.04 5.63 7.19
CA GLU A 339 24.50 7.03 7.01
C GLU A 339 23.55 7.88 6.14
#